data_06028b8b21bfe07711acafc31a00a554
#
_entry.id   06028b8b21bfe07711acafc31a00a554
#
_cell.length_a   1.000
_cell.length_b   1.000
_cell.length_c   1.000
_cell.angle_alpha   90.00
_cell.angle_beta   90.00
_cell.angle_gamma   90.00
#
_symmetry.space_group_name_H-M   'P 1'
#
loop_
_entity.id
_entity.type
_entity.pdbx_description
1 polymer ?
#
loop_
_entity_poly.entity_id
_entity_poly.type
_entity_poly.pdbx_seq_one_letter_code
_entity_poly.pdbx_strand_id
1 'polypeptide(L)'
;FGNSGAEVNEAAVKLARRWGRRMRGGAHEVISFDGAFHGRTLAMMSASGKPGWDSLFAPMPQGFAKARYNDIGSVERAITADTVAVMIEWVQGEAGVNPADPGFVRELRALTTERRVLLIADEVQTGIGRCGHAFAYERFGIEPDLMTLAKGIGGGVPLAALLCKEPFNGFEPGDQGGTFGGNPLMAAVGLAVVETVCTAEFLASVRRRADQLARGLQAIVRDHGLVAERGAGLLRALVLPGDTAVQVVEAARELTPTGLLLNAPRPNLLRLMPALTIDEDDVEQALSLLRLALRAGQRAT
;
A
#
# COMPACT_ATOMS: atom_id res chain seq x y z
N PHE A 1 13.46 -1.08 13.56
CA PHE A 1 13.30 0.17 12.81
C PHE A 1 14.22 0.18 11.60
N GLY A 2 13.78 0.89 10.53
CA GLY A 2 14.51 1.21 9.32
C GLY A 2 14.23 2.64 8.88
N ASN A 3 14.67 3.00 7.66
CA ASN A 3 14.52 4.35 7.12
C ASN A 3 13.54 4.41 5.94
N SER A 4 13.30 3.28 5.30
CA SER A 4 12.45 3.18 4.11
C SER A 4 11.58 1.92 4.10
N GLY A 5 10.49 1.93 3.32
CA GLY A 5 9.63 0.77 3.13
C GLY A 5 10.37 -0.45 2.57
N ALA A 6 11.31 -0.23 1.65
CA ALA A 6 12.12 -1.32 1.10
C ALA A 6 12.96 -2.03 2.16
N GLU A 7 13.59 -1.27 3.08
CA GLU A 7 14.40 -1.85 4.16
C GLU A 7 13.57 -2.73 5.11
N VAL A 8 12.40 -2.27 5.52
CA VAL A 8 11.56 -3.03 6.47
C VAL A 8 10.84 -4.19 5.78
N ASN A 9 10.53 -4.09 4.49
CA ASN A 9 10.02 -5.19 3.70
C ASN A 9 11.10 -6.29 3.52
N GLU A 10 12.35 -5.91 3.26
CA GLU A 10 13.47 -6.86 3.28
C GLU A 10 13.68 -7.50 4.66
N ALA A 11 13.57 -6.70 5.72
CA ALA A 11 13.64 -7.21 7.09
C ALA A 11 12.51 -8.22 7.36
N ALA A 12 11.28 -7.97 6.88
CA ALA A 12 10.16 -8.92 7.00
C ALA A 12 10.44 -10.23 6.26
N VAL A 13 10.98 -10.18 5.05
CA VAL A 13 11.41 -11.38 4.30
C VAL A 13 12.54 -12.12 5.03
N LYS A 14 13.54 -11.41 5.54
CA LYS A 14 14.63 -12.01 6.34
C LYS A 14 14.08 -12.71 7.58
N LEU A 15 13.17 -12.06 8.32
CA LEU A 15 12.55 -12.64 9.52
C LEU A 15 11.74 -13.90 9.18
N ALA A 16 10.92 -13.84 8.11
CA ALA A 16 10.16 -15.00 7.64
C ALA A 16 11.08 -16.16 7.26
N ARG A 17 12.17 -15.92 6.50
CA ARG A 17 13.15 -16.95 6.14
C ARG A 17 13.87 -17.52 7.37
N ARG A 18 14.21 -16.68 8.35
CA ARG A 18 14.82 -17.11 9.61
C ARG A 18 13.87 -18.03 10.39
N TRP A 19 12.61 -17.67 10.49
CA TRP A 19 11.56 -18.48 11.10
C TRP A 19 11.36 -19.79 10.33
N GLY A 20 11.29 -19.76 9.00
CA GLY A 20 11.13 -20.93 8.15
C GLY A 20 12.29 -21.92 8.29
N ARG A 21 13.52 -21.43 8.42
CA ARG A 21 14.69 -22.27 8.69
C ARG A 21 14.59 -23.04 10.01
N ARG A 22 14.03 -22.40 11.04
CA ARG A 22 13.90 -22.99 12.39
C ARG A 22 12.66 -23.88 12.52
N MET A 23 11.54 -23.45 11.96
CA MET A 23 10.21 -24.00 12.27
C MET A 23 9.56 -24.75 11.10
N ARG A 24 10.07 -24.62 9.86
CA ARG A 24 9.47 -25.20 8.65
C ARG A 24 10.50 -25.91 7.75
N GLY A 25 11.48 -26.58 8.31
CA GLY A 25 12.42 -27.39 7.54
C GLY A 25 13.24 -26.65 6.50
N GLY A 26 13.44 -25.34 6.66
CA GLY A 26 14.20 -24.53 5.73
C GLY A 26 13.37 -23.77 4.70
N ALA A 27 12.05 -23.76 4.82
CA ALA A 27 11.16 -22.98 3.93
C ALA A 27 11.59 -21.51 3.88
N HIS A 28 11.61 -20.94 2.67
CA HIS A 28 12.21 -19.63 2.41
C HIS A 28 11.51 -18.81 1.31
N GLU A 29 10.56 -19.43 0.59
CA GLU A 29 9.85 -18.76 -0.49
C GLU A 29 8.75 -17.85 0.05
N VAL A 30 8.68 -16.65 -0.50
CA VAL A 30 7.63 -15.67 -0.20
C VAL A 30 6.73 -15.50 -1.43
N ILE A 31 5.45 -15.74 -1.25
CA ILE A 31 4.44 -15.45 -2.26
C ILE A 31 4.06 -13.98 -2.14
N SER A 32 4.05 -13.28 -3.26
CA SER A 32 3.50 -11.93 -3.42
C SER A 32 2.53 -11.91 -4.59
N PHE A 33 2.00 -10.73 -4.95
CA PHE A 33 0.92 -10.65 -5.92
C PHE A 33 1.32 -9.92 -7.19
N ASP A 34 0.70 -10.30 -8.31
CA ASP A 34 0.77 -9.53 -9.54
C ASP A 34 0.36 -8.07 -9.26
N GLY A 35 1.10 -7.13 -9.81
CA GLY A 35 0.89 -5.70 -9.59
C GLY A 35 1.38 -5.16 -8.25
N ALA A 36 1.86 -5.99 -7.32
CA ALA A 36 2.38 -5.53 -6.04
C ALA A 36 3.61 -4.62 -6.18
N PHE A 37 3.77 -3.73 -5.20
CA PHE A 37 4.95 -2.88 -5.08
C PHE A 37 5.48 -2.91 -3.63
N HIS A 38 6.63 -3.54 -3.43
CA HIS A 38 7.23 -3.70 -2.10
C HIS A 38 8.54 -2.94 -1.91
N GLY A 39 9.06 -2.29 -2.94
CA GLY A 39 10.28 -1.49 -2.88
C GLY A 39 11.16 -1.63 -4.12
N ARG A 40 12.33 -0.99 -4.07
CA ARG A 40 13.28 -0.90 -5.21
C ARG A 40 14.66 -1.48 -4.94
N THR A 41 14.87 -2.16 -3.82
CA THR A 41 16.03 -3.03 -3.65
C THR A 41 15.86 -4.28 -4.52
N LEU A 42 16.93 -4.98 -4.85
CA LEU A 42 16.85 -6.14 -5.76
C LEU A 42 15.85 -7.20 -5.24
N ALA A 43 15.87 -7.51 -3.93
CA ALA A 43 14.94 -8.48 -3.36
C ALA A 43 13.48 -7.98 -3.38
N MET A 44 13.25 -6.70 -3.11
CA MET A 44 11.90 -6.13 -3.16
C MET A 44 11.41 -5.93 -4.60
N MET A 45 12.29 -5.78 -5.57
CA MET A 45 11.91 -5.85 -6.99
C MET A 45 11.50 -7.27 -7.38
N SER A 46 12.20 -8.32 -6.89
CA SER A 46 11.76 -9.72 -7.04
C SER A 46 10.40 -9.99 -6.38
N ALA A 47 10.16 -9.43 -5.20
CA ALA A 47 8.87 -9.50 -4.51
C ALA A 47 7.77 -8.69 -5.23
N SER A 48 8.10 -7.61 -5.91
CA SER A 48 7.12 -6.78 -6.63
C SER A 48 6.62 -7.46 -7.90
N GLY A 49 5.34 -7.25 -8.23
CA GLY A 49 4.69 -7.83 -9.41
C GLY A 49 4.65 -6.90 -10.63
N LYS A 50 5.60 -5.97 -10.74
CA LYS A 50 5.63 -5.01 -11.84
C LYS A 50 6.24 -5.66 -13.09
N PRO A 51 5.54 -5.66 -14.24
CA PRO A 51 6.05 -6.25 -15.49
C PRO A 51 7.44 -5.72 -15.88
N GLY A 52 8.34 -6.60 -16.29
CA GLY A 52 9.69 -6.29 -16.77
C GLY A 52 10.73 -6.06 -15.66
N TRP A 53 10.34 -6.06 -14.39
CA TRP A 53 11.30 -5.87 -13.30
C TRP A 53 12.18 -7.08 -13.04
N ASP A 54 11.73 -8.27 -13.40
CA ASP A 54 12.44 -9.54 -13.30
C ASP A 54 13.67 -9.61 -14.21
N SER A 55 13.67 -8.87 -15.32
CA SER A 55 14.77 -8.84 -16.29
C SER A 55 15.65 -7.59 -16.21
N LEU A 56 15.13 -6.48 -15.63
CA LEU A 56 15.76 -5.16 -15.69
C LEU A 56 17.16 -5.13 -15.03
N PHE A 57 17.35 -5.87 -13.94
CA PHE A 57 18.62 -5.95 -13.19
C PHE A 57 19.04 -7.40 -12.90
N ALA A 58 18.78 -8.31 -13.85
CA ALA A 58 19.12 -9.72 -13.70
C ALA A 58 20.64 -9.90 -13.42
N PRO A 59 21.04 -10.89 -12.61
CA PRO A 59 20.21 -11.91 -11.97
C PRO A 59 19.50 -11.41 -10.72
N MET A 60 18.21 -11.73 -10.61
CA MET A 60 17.38 -11.32 -9.48
C MET A 60 17.45 -12.31 -8.32
N PRO A 61 17.33 -11.86 -7.04
CA PRO A 61 17.24 -12.73 -5.89
C PRO A 61 16.09 -13.76 -6.01
N GLN A 62 16.39 -15.02 -5.69
CA GLN A 62 15.47 -16.15 -5.75
C GLN A 62 14.61 -16.26 -4.49
N GLY A 63 13.55 -17.13 -4.57
CA GLY A 63 12.67 -17.43 -3.45
C GLY A 63 11.47 -16.47 -3.36
N PHE A 64 10.97 -16.02 -4.51
CA PHE A 64 9.75 -15.24 -4.65
C PHE A 64 8.83 -15.87 -5.70
N ALA A 65 7.60 -16.18 -5.31
CA ALA A 65 6.55 -16.66 -6.19
C ALA A 65 5.43 -15.61 -6.35
N LYS A 66 4.63 -15.74 -7.40
CA LYS A 66 3.52 -14.81 -7.69
C LYS A 66 2.19 -15.52 -7.65
N ALA A 67 1.19 -14.82 -7.10
CA ALA A 67 -0.21 -15.20 -7.17
C ALA A 67 -1.05 -14.04 -7.73
N ARG A 68 -2.22 -14.35 -8.28
CA ARG A 68 -3.15 -13.30 -8.71
C ARG A 68 -3.83 -12.65 -7.50
N TYR A 69 -3.89 -11.34 -7.52
CA TYR A 69 -4.54 -10.56 -6.47
C TYR A 69 -6.05 -10.80 -6.47
N ASN A 70 -6.65 -10.97 -5.29
CA ASN A 70 -8.07 -11.33 -5.10
C ASN A 70 -8.48 -12.70 -5.70
N ASP A 71 -7.54 -13.64 -5.84
CA ASP A 71 -7.78 -15.02 -6.28
C ASP A 71 -7.15 -16.02 -5.29
N ILE A 72 -7.96 -16.51 -4.34
CA ILE A 72 -7.47 -17.45 -3.32
C ILE A 72 -6.98 -18.76 -3.93
N GLY A 73 -7.63 -19.26 -4.99
CA GLY A 73 -7.20 -20.47 -5.68
C GLY A 73 -5.82 -20.32 -6.32
N SER A 74 -5.45 -19.10 -6.74
CA SER A 74 -4.10 -18.80 -7.20
C SER A 74 -3.06 -18.90 -6.07
N VAL A 75 -3.40 -18.43 -4.86
CA VAL A 75 -2.54 -18.54 -3.68
C VAL A 75 -2.38 -20.00 -3.27
N GLU A 76 -3.48 -20.77 -3.22
CA GLU A 76 -3.44 -22.20 -2.88
C GLU A 76 -2.51 -22.99 -3.80
N ARG A 77 -2.58 -22.74 -5.10
CA ARG A 77 -1.70 -23.39 -6.08
C ARG A 77 -0.24 -22.97 -5.96
N ALA A 78 0.03 -21.75 -5.49
CA ALA A 78 1.39 -21.24 -5.33
C ALA A 78 2.06 -21.73 -4.04
N ILE A 79 1.29 -22.14 -3.02
CA ILE A 79 1.84 -22.65 -1.76
C ILE A 79 2.49 -24.02 -1.98
N THR A 80 3.78 -24.11 -1.63
CA THR A 80 4.59 -25.34 -1.65
C THR A 80 5.16 -25.66 -0.27
N ALA A 81 5.93 -26.73 -0.15
CA ALA A 81 6.68 -27.04 1.07
C ALA A 81 7.70 -25.95 1.42
N ASP A 82 8.23 -25.25 0.41
CA ASP A 82 9.23 -24.20 0.54
C ASP A 82 8.62 -22.81 0.87
N THR A 83 7.29 -22.69 0.81
CA THR A 83 6.61 -21.42 1.09
C THR A 83 6.64 -21.11 2.59
N VAL A 84 7.19 -19.95 2.96
CA VAL A 84 7.28 -19.48 4.34
C VAL A 84 6.31 -18.35 4.66
N ALA A 85 6.00 -17.50 3.68
CA ALA A 85 5.11 -16.36 3.88
C ALA A 85 4.32 -15.99 2.63
N VAL A 86 3.18 -15.33 2.84
CA VAL A 86 2.46 -14.54 1.83
C VAL A 86 2.56 -13.07 2.22
N MET A 87 2.99 -12.20 1.30
CA MET A 87 3.13 -10.76 1.49
C MET A 87 2.09 -10.02 0.67
N ILE A 88 1.30 -9.15 1.32
CA ILE A 88 0.15 -8.48 0.70
C ILE A 88 0.10 -6.98 1.06
N GLU A 89 -0.28 -6.15 0.10
CA GLU A 89 -0.81 -4.79 0.30
C GLU A 89 -2.35 -4.88 0.38
N TRP A 90 -2.98 -4.24 1.37
CA TRP A 90 -4.47 -4.21 1.47
C TRP A 90 -5.13 -3.34 0.40
N VAL A 91 -4.36 -2.44 -0.17
CA VAL A 91 -4.67 -1.69 -1.39
C VAL A 91 -3.39 -1.60 -2.19
N GLN A 92 -3.35 -2.19 -3.37
CA GLN A 92 -2.21 -2.07 -4.28
C GLN A 92 -2.15 -0.64 -4.85
N GLY A 93 -1.41 0.23 -4.17
CA GLY A 93 -1.40 1.66 -4.51
C GLY A 93 -0.74 1.99 -5.85
N GLU A 94 0.27 1.23 -6.27
CA GLU A 94 1.02 1.48 -7.52
C GLU A 94 0.43 0.74 -8.74
N ALA A 95 -0.34 -0.32 -8.52
CA ALA A 95 -1.01 -1.05 -9.59
C ALA A 95 -2.30 -0.40 -10.08
N GLY A 96 -2.76 0.64 -9.39
CA GLY A 96 -3.98 1.34 -9.77
C GLY A 96 -5.00 1.50 -8.64
N VAL A 97 -4.53 1.52 -7.40
CA VAL A 97 -5.36 1.62 -6.19
C VAL A 97 -6.41 0.49 -6.15
N ASN A 98 -5.93 -0.75 -6.21
CA ASN A 98 -6.78 -1.95 -6.18
C ASN A 98 -7.00 -2.39 -4.73
N PRO A 99 -8.19 -2.28 -4.15
CA PRO A 99 -8.46 -2.79 -2.80
C PRO A 99 -8.53 -4.32 -2.79
N ALA A 100 -8.08 -4.91 -1.68
CA ALA A 100 -8.33 -6.32 -1.40
C ALA A 100 -9.84 -6.55 -1.14
N ASP A 101 -10.35 -7.63 -1.69
CA ASP A 101 -11.71 -8.09 -1.39
C ASP A 101 -11.78 -8.62 0.04
N PRO A 102 -12.78 -8.22 0.85
CA PRO A 102 -12.89 -8.69 2.23
C PRO A 102 -13.07 -10.21 2.37
N GLY A 103 -13.71 -10.88 1.40
CA GLY A 103 -13.83 -12.33 1.35
C GLY A 103 -12.47 -12.98 1.15
N PHE A 104 -11.75 -12.52 0.11
CA PHE A 104 -10.39 -12.97 -0.17
C PHE A 104 -9.46 -12.80 1.03
N VAL A 105 -9.50 -11.66 1.74
CA VAL A 105 -8.63 -11.42 2.91
C VAL A 105 -8.91 -12.42 4.04
N ARG A 106 -10.18 -12.70 4.33
CA ARG A 106 -10.54 -13.70 5.35
C ARG A 106 -10.11 -15.10 4.96
N GLU A 107 -10.31 -15.50 3.71
CA GLU A 107 -9.87 -16.78 3.17
C GLU A 107 -8.34 -16.90 3.17
N LEU A 108 -7.63 -15.83 2.80
CA LEU A 108 -6.17 -15.75 2.85
C LEU A 108 -5.64 -15.94 4.27
N ARG A 109 -6.25 -15.26 5.28
CA ARG A 109 -5.85 -15.45 6.68
C ARG A 109 -6.12 -16.89 7.16
N ALA A 110 -7.26 -17.46 6.81
CA ALA A 110 -7.59 -18.86 7.14
C ALA A 110 -6.60 -19.84 6.52
N LEU A 111 -6.36 -19.70 5.22
CA LEU A 111 -5.42 -20.52 4.46
C LEU A 111 -3.99 -20.47 5.02
N THR A 112 -3.47 -19.25 5.26
CA THR A 112 -2.11 -19.08 5.81
C THR A 112 -1.98 -19.67 7.20
N THR A 113 -3.04 -19.59 8.03
CA THR A 113 -3.08 -20.23 9.35
C THR A 113 -3.07 -21.77 9.24
N GLU A 114 -3.94 -22.33 8.40
CA GLU A 114 -4.03 -23.79 8.15
C GLU A 114 -2.69 -24.36 7.65
N ARG A 115 -2.09 -23.67 6.69
CA ARG A 115 -0.83 -24.10 6.07
C ARG A 115 0.41 -23.73 6.88
N ARG A 116 0.25 -23.06 8.02
CA ARG A 116 1.36 -22.54 8.86
C ARG A 116 2.34 -21.69 8.04
N VAL A 117 1.81 -20.83 7.17
CA VAL A 117 2.54 -19.86 6.38
C VAL A 117 2.30 -18.49 7.00
N LEU A 118 3.33 -17.66 7.13
CA LEU A 118 3.20 -16.31 7.72
C LEU A 118 2.43 -15.38 6.78
N LEU A 119 1.60 -14.52 7.36
CA LEU A 119 0.95 -13.42 6.65
C LEU A 119 1.68 -12.12 6.95
N ILE A 120 2.33 -11.54 5.93
CA ILE A 120 3.03 -10.25 6.01
C ILE A 120 2.13 -9.17 5.41
N ALA A 121 1.72 -8.20 6.22
CA ALA A 121 1.00 -7.02 5.77
C ALA A 121 1.98 -5.90 5.41
N ASP A 122 2.07 -5.53 4.14
CA ASP A 122 2.74 -4.31 3.72
C ASP A 122 1.80 -3.12 3.88
N GLU A 123 1.90 -2.45 5.02
CA GLU A 123 1.14 -1.24 5.38
C GLU A 123 1.94 0.05 5.12
N VAL A 124 2.99 -0.03 4.32
CA VAL A 124 3.84 1.12 3.97
C VAL A 124 3.03 2.27 3.36
N GLN A 125 1.98 1.95 2.58
CA GLN A 125 1.11 2.97 1.99
C GLN A 125 -0.27 3.06 2.65
N THR A 126 -0.77 1.99 3.23
CA THR A 126 -2.14 1.88 3.75
C THR A 126 -2.26 2.21 5.23
N GLY A 127 -1.17 2.08 5.99
CA GLY A 127 -1.12 2.32 7.42
C GLY A 127 -1.15 3.79 7.82
N ILE A 128 -1.08 4.02 9.12
CA ILE A 128 -1.03 5.35 9.74
C ILE A 128 -2.18 6.24 9.24
N GLY A 129 -3.41 5.79 9.43
CA GLY A 129 -4.62 6.57 9.17
C GLY A 129 -5.08 6.62 7.72
N ARG A 130 -4.24 6.26 6.72
CA ARG A 130 -4.52 6.47 5.28
C ARG A 130 -5.85 5.85 4.83
N CYS A 131 -6.19 4.69 5.35
CA CYS A 131 -7.42 3.98 5.03
C CYS A 131 -8.56 4.21 6.06
N GLY A 132 -8.43 5.22 6.94
CA GLY A 132 -9.43 5.56 7.96
C GLY A 132 -9.36 4.75 9.25
N HIS A 133 -8.35 3.91 9.38
CA HIS A 133 -8.00 3.11 10.56
C HIS A 133 -6.52 3.33 10.88
N ALA A 134 -6.07 3.04 12.09
CA ALA A 134 -4.66 3.14 12.42
C ALA A 134 -3.84 2.27 11.46
N PHE A 135 -4.30 1.04 11.24
CA PHE A 135 -3.78 0.10 10.24
C PHE A 135 -4.91 -0.46 9.39
N ALA A 136 -4.67 -0.63 8.10
CA ALA A 136 -5.74 -1.01 7.16
C ALA A 136 -6.25 -2.44 7.37
N TYR A 137 -5.46 -3.35 7.96
CA TYR A 137 -5.89 -4.72 8.29
C TYR A 137 -7.10 -4.74 9.23
N GLU A 138 -7.25 -3.73 10.10
CA GLU A 138 -8.36 -3.61 11.06
C GLU A 138 -9.74 -3.61 10.37
N ARG A 139 -9.80 -3.15 9.11
CA ARG A 139 -11.02 -3.13 8.30
C ARG A 139 -11.58 -4.52 8.02
N PHE A 140 -10.75 -5.55 8.09
CA PHE A 140 -11.10 -6.91 7.72
C PHE A 140 -11.36 -7.81 8.94
N GLY A 141 -11.09 -7.31 10.15
CA GLY A 141 -11.21 -8.07 11.40
C GLY A 141 -10.25 -9.26 11.48
N ILE A 142 -9.08 -9.17 10.82
CA ILE A 142 -8.01 -10.17 10.88
C ILE A 142 -6.74 -9.52 11.44
N GLU A 143 -5.78 -10.33 11.84
CA GLU A 143 -4.45 -9.85 12.22
C GLU A 143 -3.36 -10.52 11.39
N PRO A 144 -2.41 -9.75 10.80
CA PRO A 144 -1.23 -10.31 10.18
C PRO A 144 -0.25 -10.85 11.23
N ASP A 145 0.70 -11.66 10.80
CA ASP A 145 1.79 -12.15 11.66
C ASP A 145 2.93 -11.16 11.72
N LEU A 146 3.22 -10.52 10.58
CA LEU A 146 4.19 -9.43 10.44
C LEU A 146 3.51 -8.23 9.76
N MET A 147 3.95 -7.03 10.10
CA MET A 147 3.47 -5.80 9.47
C MET A 147 4.63 -4.82 9.25
N THR A 148 4.66 -4.19 8.09
CA THR A 148 5.67 -3.18 7.75
C THR A 148 5.04 -1.81 7.60
N LEU A 149 5.71 -0.78 8.13
CA LEU A 149 5.30 0.62 8.12
C LEU A 149 6.42 1.51 7.59
N ALA A 150 6.06 2.52 6.82
CA ALA A 150 6.94 3.62 6.40
C ALA A 150 6.08 4.81 5.97
N LYS A 151 6.58 5.67 5.10
CA LYS A 151 5.83 6.84 4.58
C LYS A 151 5.14 7.62 5.71
N GLY A 152 3.85 7.34 5.94
CA GLY A 152 3.03 8.07 6.92
C GLY A 152 3.60 8.11 8.33
N ILE A 153 4.24 7.02 8.81
CA ILE A 153 4.80 6.98 10.18
C ILE A 153 5.89 8.03 10.40
N GLY A 154 6.62 8.40 9.34
CA GLY A 154 7.67 9.40 9.43
C GLY A 154 7.18 10.85 9.39
N GLY A 155 5.92 11.10 8.98
CA GLY A 155 5.40 12.47 8.88
C GLY A 155 6.20 13.39 7.95
N GLY A 156 7.04 12.85 7.06
CA GLY A 156 7.93 13.58 6.16
C GLY A 156 9.41 13.27 6.35
N VAL A 157 9.80 12.60 7.43
CA VAL A 157 11.18 12.16 7.67
C VAL A 157 11.37 10.68 7.38
N PRO A 158 12.61 10.21 7.11
CA PRO A 158 12.91 8.80 6.87
C PRO A 158 12.73 7.98 8.15
N LEU A 159 11.59 7.29 8.28
CA LEU A 159 11.32 6.35 9.36
C LEU A 159 10.50 5.18 8.81
N ALA A 160 10.86 3.98 9.21
CA ALA A 160 10.13 2.76 8.92
C ALA A 160 10.22 1.78 10.08
N ALA A 161 9.25 0.88 10.18
CA ALA A 161 9.21 -0.13 11.23
C ALA A 161 8.72 -1.47 10.69
N LEU A 162 9.31 -2.56 11.18
CA LEU A 162 8.79 -3.90 11.10
C LEU A 162 8.24 -4.29 12.47
N LEU A 163 6.98 -4.71 12.51
CA LEU A 163 6.33 -5.28 13.67
C LEU A 163 6.07 -6.76 13.43
N CYS A 164 6.22 -7.58 14.46
CA CYS A 164 5.88 -8.99 14.41
C CYS A 164 5.21 -9.43 15.71
N LYS A 165 4.37 -10.45 15.62
CA LYS A 165 3.85 -11.12 16.81
C LYS A 165 4.97 -11.90 17.49
N GLU A 166 4.94 -11.97 18.83
CA GLU A 166 5.99 -12.58 19.66
C GLU A 166 6.43 -13.98 19.19
N PRO A 167 5.54 -14.92 18.82
CA PRO A 167 5.96 -16.25 18.37
C PRO A 167 6.83 -16.27 17.10
N PHE A 168 6.83 -15.18 16.34
CA PHE A 168 7.56 -15.06 15.07
C PHE A 168 8.82 -14.22 15.19
N ASN A 169 9.10 -13.64 16.35
CA ASN A 169 10.31 -12.87 16.62
C ASN A 169 11.52 -13.82 16.68
N GLY A 170 12.15 -14.02 15.55
CA GLY A 170 13.26 -14.95 15.39
C GLY A 170 14.62 -14.29 15.17
N PHE A 171 14.72 -12.96 15.21
CA PHE A 171 16.00 -12.27 15.07
C PHE A 171 16.85 -12.39 16.34
N GLU A 172 18.12 -12.61 16.13
CA GLU A 172 19.15 -12.53 17.17
C GLU A 172 20.03 -11.28 16.96
N PRO A 173 20.76 -10.86 17.98
CA PRO A 173 21.70 -9.73 17.82
C PRO A 173 22.62 -9.94 16.63
N GLY A 174 22.63 -8.94 15.70
CA GLY A 174 23.44 -8.98 14.49
C GLY A 174 22.69 -9.48 13.23
N ASP A 175 21.51 -10.09 13.32
CA ASP A 175 20.75 -10.57 12.17
C ASP A 175 20.18 -9.44 11.31
N GLN A 176 19.77 -8.34 11.94
CA GLN A 176 19.18 -7.18 11.29
C GLN A 176 19.68 -5.89 11.93
N GLY A 177 19.91 -4.87 11.10
CA GLY A 177 20.33 -3.57 11.57
C GLY A 177 20.47 -2.57 10.42
N GLY A 178 20.69 -1.31 10.78
CA GLY A 178 20.95 -0.20 9.88
C GLY A 178 21.49 0.98 10.69
N THR A 179 22.44 1.72 10.16
CA THR A 179 23.15 2.80 10.88
C THR A 179 22.19 3.83 11.48
N PHE A 180 21.15 4.21 10.73
CA PHE A 180 20.22 5.27 11.14
C PHE A 180 18.86 4.75 11.58
N GLY A 181 18.58 3.45 11.45
CA GLY A 181 17.28 2.86 11.80
C GLY A 181 16.99 3.02 13.30
N GLY A 182 15.89 3.69 13.64
CA GLY A 182 15.47 3.93 15.02
C GLY A 182 16.27 5.01 15.76
N ASN A 183 16.97 5.91 15.05
CA ASN A 183 17.64 7.02 15.71
C ASN A 183 16.64 7.89 16.48
N PRO A 184 17.06 8.51 17.62
CA PRO A 184 16.16 9.20 18.53
C PRO A 184 15.34 10.32 17.91
N LEU A 185 15.92 11.07 16.95
CA LEU A 185 15.22 12.17 16.30
C LEU A 185 14.05 11.67 15.46
N MET A 186 14.29 10.66 14.60
CA MET A 186 13.23 10.10 13.74
C MET A 186 12.18 9.35 14.58
N ALA A 187 12.60 8.66 15.65
CA ALA A 187 11.69 7.97 16.57
C ALA A 187 10.77 8.96 17.30
N ALA A 188 11.29 10.10 17.73
CA ALA A 188 10.49 11.17 18.34
C ALA A 188 9.44 11.74 17.37
N VAL A 189 9.81 11.96 16.10
CA VAL A 189 8.85 12.38 15.07
C VAL A 189 7.78 11.32 14.86
N GLY A 190 8.18 10.04 14.75
CA GLY A 190 7.22 8.94 14.58
C GLY A 190 6.26 8.80 15.76
N LEU A 191 6.74 8.98 16.98
CA LEU A 191 5.89 8.99 18.18
C LEU A 191 4.84 10.09 18.10
N ALA A 192 5.24 11.32 17.79
CA ALA A 192 4.31 12.44 17.64
C ALA A 192 3.27 12.19 16.54
N VAL A 193 3.67 11.56 15.41
CA VAL A 193 2.74 11.17 14.34
C VAL A 193 1.73 10.14 14.84
N VAL A 194 2.18 9.07 15.51
CA VAL A 194 1.30 8.01 16.01
C VAL A 194 0.33 8.56 17.05
N GLU A 195 0.81 9.35 18.02
CA GLU A 195 -0.01 9.97 19.06
C GLU A 195 -1.06 10.94 18.48
N THR A 196 -0.77 11.59 17.37
CA THR A 196 -1.71 12.50 16.68
C THR A 196 -2.71 11.73 15.82
N VAL A 197 -2.22 10.89 14.92
CA VAL A 197 -3.02 10.28 13.84
C VAL A 197 -3.83 9.08 14.34
N CYS A 198 -3.28 8.27 15.26
CA CYS A 198 -3.93 7.04 15.70
C CYS A 198 -4.97 7.27 16.82
N THR A 199 -5.41 8.50 17.03
CA THR A 199 -6.51 8.79 17.96
C THR A 199 -7.87 8.52 17.30
N ALA A 200 -8.85 8.12 18.11
CA ALA A 200 -10.20 7.83 17.63
C ALA A 200 -10.84 9.04 16.92
N GLU A 201 -10.60 10.24 17.44
CA GLU A 201 -11.13 11.50 16.90
C GLU A 201 -10.51 11.83 15.54
N PHE A 202 -9.18 11.76 15.42
CA PHE A 202 -8.49 12.02 14.16
C PHE A 202 -8.90 11.02 13.07
N LEU A 203 -8.94 9.73 13.39
CA LEU A 203 -9.37 8.69 12.46
C LEU A 203 -10.83 8.84 12.05
N ALA A 204 -11.71 9.30 12.96
CA ALA A 204 -13.10 9.63 12.62
C ALA A 204 -13.17 10.80 11.64
N SER A 205 -12.32 11.83 11.78
CA SER A 205 -12.22 12.92 10.81
C SER A 205 -11.77 12.42 9.45
N VAL A 206 -10.71 11.60 9.39
CA VAL A 206 -10.25 10.96 8.14
C VAL A 206 -11.39 10.20 7.46
N ARG A 207 -12.16 9.40 8.20
CA ARG A 207 -13.31 8.66 7.62
C ARG A 207 -14.36 9.60 7.04
N ARG A 208 -14.74 10.67 7.75
CA ARG A 208 -15.72 11.66 7.22
C ARG A 208 -15.23 12.29 5.91
N ARG A 209 -13.95 12.69 5.84
CA ARG A 209 -13.35 13.27 4.60
C ARG A 209 -13.26 12.23 3.49
N ALA A 210 -12.90 11.01 3.84
CA ALA A 210 -12.84 9.90 2.87
C ALA A 210 -14.22 9.61 2.26
N ASP A 211 -15.29 9.60 3.06
CA ASP A 211 -16.65 9.40 2.59
C ASP A 211 -17.15 10.57 1.72
N GLN A 212 -16.80 11.81 2.09
CA GLN A 212 -17.09 13.00 1.28
C GLN A 212 -16.41 12.91 -0.07
N LEU A 213 -15.09 12.65 -0.08
CA LEU A 213 -14.29 12.49 -1.30
C LEU A 213 -14.84 11.36 -2.19
N ALA A 214 -15.15 10.20 -1.59
CA ALA A 214 -15.68 9.06 -2.34
C ALA A 214 -17.01 9.38 -3.01
N ARG A 215 -17.98 10.00 -2.29
CA ARG A 215 -19.26 10.42 -2.87
C ARG A 215 -19.07 11.42 -4.02
N GLY A 216 -18.18 12.39 -3.84
CA GLY A 216 -17.85 13.38 -4.89
C GLY A 216 -17.23 12.74 -6.14
N LEU A 217 -16.29 11.80 -5.95
CA LEU A 217 -15.67 11.07 -7.06
C LEU A 217 -16.66 10.15 -7.78
N GLN A 218 -17.57 9.47 -7.05
CA GLN A 218 -18.65 8.68 -7.65
C GLN A 218 -19.62 9.52 -8.48
N ALA A 219 -19.92 10.75 -8.03
CA ALA A 219 -20.67 11.71 -8.85
C ALA A 219 -19.92 12.06 -10.13
N ILE A 220 -18.62 12.35 -10.03
CA ILE A 220 -17.76 12.64 -11.19
C ILE A 220 -17.74 11.46 -12.17
N VAL A 221 -17.68 10.21 -11.69
CA VAL A 221 -17.76 9.02 -12.56
C VAL A 221 -19.03 9.03 -13.39
N ARG A 222 -20.19 9.30 -12.77
CA ARG A 222 -21.48 9.38 -13.48
C ARG A 222 -21.56 10.55 -14.46
N ASP A 223 -21.15 11.75 -14.01
CA ASP A 223 -21.28 13.00 -14.76
C ASP A 223 -20.36 13.07 -15.98
N HIS A 224 -19.20 12.41 -15.93
CA HIS A 224 -18.17 12.42 -16.97
C HIS A 224 -18.03 11.08 -17.72
N GLY A 225 -18.87 10.07 -17.44
CA GLY A 225 -18.82 8.77 -18.09
C GLY A 225 -17.49 8.02 -17.85
N LEU A 226 -16.92 8.14 -16.65
CA LEU A 226 -15.69 7.42 -16.31
C LEU A 226 -16.01 5.94 -16.01
N VAL A 227 -14.97 5.09 -16.04
CA VAL A 227 -15.13 3.64 -15.86
C VAL A 227 -15.48 3.29 -14.43
N ALA A 228 -14.74 3.82 -13.46
CA ALA A 228 -14.92 3.52 -12.04
C ALA A 228 -14.24 4.52 -11.11
N GLU A 229 -14.70 4.56 -9.88
CA GLU A 229 -14.01 5.08 -8.72
C GLU A 229 -13.69 3.90 -7.79
N ARG A 230 -12.49 3.85 -7.21
CA ARG A 230 -12.08 2.80 -6.29
C ARG A 230 -11.05 3.26 -5.26
N GLY A 231 -10.90 2.49 -4.19
CA GLY A 231 -9.91 2.74 -3.14
C GLY A 231 -10.44 2.53 -1.73
N ALA A 232 -9.71 3.02 -0.74
CA ALA A 232 -10.06 2.93 0.67
C ALA A 232 -9.57 4.18 1.42
N GLY A 233 -10.41 4.72 2.30
CA GLY A 233 -10.08 5.94 3.03
C GLY A 233 -9.74 7.09 2.07
N LEU A 234 -8.65 7.78 2.35
CA LEU A 234 -8.09 8.86 1.52
C LEU A 234 -7.03 8.36 0.50
N LEU A 235 -7.05 7.09 0.12
CA LEU A 235 -6.31 6.52 -1.00
C LEU A 235 -7.33 6.12 -2.07
N ARG A 236 -7.54 6.97 -3.08
CA ARG A 236 -8.61 6.82 -4.08
C ARG A 236 -8.07 6.92 -5.49
N ALA A 237 -8.79 6.35 -6.44
CA ALA A 237 -8.51 6.50 -7.86
C ALA A 237 -9.78 6.63 -8.70
N LEU A 238 -9.63 7.36 -9.82
CA LEU A 238 -10.57 7.36 -10.93
C LEU A 238 -9.97 6.61 -12.12
N VAL A 239 -10.74 5.70 -12.70
CA VAL A 239 -10.38 4.96 -13.90
C VAL A 239 -11.04 5.65 -15.10
N LEU A 240 -10.23 6.13 -16.03
CA LEU A 240 -10.66 6.79 -17.25
C LEU A 240 -10.96 5.77 -18.36
N PRO A 241 -11.84 6.08 -19.32
CA PRO A 241 -12.13 5.18 -20.42
C PRO A 241 -11.01 5.06 -21.47
N GLY A 242 -10.02 5.98 -21.42
CA GLY A 242 -8.87 6.00 -22.34
C GLY A 242 -7.61 6.49 -21.63
N ASP A 243 -6.49 6.48 -22.32
CA ASP A 243 -5.14 6.80 -21.82
C ASP A 243 -4.89 8.33 -21.75
N THR A 244 -5.80 9.06 -21.10
CA THR A 244 -5.80 10.53 -21.02
C THR A 244 -5.44 11.09 -19.63
N ALA A 245 -4.98 10.23 -18.70
CA ALA A 245 -4.71 10.69 -17.34
C ALA A 245 -3.60 11.75 -17.26
N VAL A 246 -2.58 11.67 -18.11
CA VAL A 246 -1.49 12.66 -18.15
C VAL A 246 -2.02 14.02 -18.59
N GLN A 247 -2.84 14.07 -19.62
CA GLN A 247 -3.48 15.31 -20.10
C GLN A 247 -4.37 15.94 -19.04
N VAL A 248 -5.11 15.14 -18.28
CA VAL A 248 -5.92 15.63 -17.15
C VAL A 248 -5.03 16.21 -16.04
N VAL A 249 -3.89 15.56 -15.73
CA VAL A 249 -2.92 16.05 -14.73
C VAL A 249 -2.33 17.40 -15.16
N GLU A 250 -1.95 17.54 -16.42
CA GLU A 250 -1.42 18.79 -16.97
C GLU A 250 -2.49 19.90 -16.92
N ALA A 251 -3.70 19.60 -17.43
CA ALA A 251 -4.81 20.54 -17.36
C ALA A 251 -5.15 20.97 -15.93
N ALA A 252 -5.11 20.04 -14.98
CA ALA A 252 -5.36 20.32 -13.55
C ALA A 252 -4.32 21.29 -12.96
N ARG A 253 -3.06 21.14 -13.35
CA ARG A 253 -1.97 22.01 -12.89
C ARG A 253 -2.08 23.44 -13.41
N GLU A 254 -2.59 23.60 -14.63
CA GLU A 254 -2.71 24.90 -15.33
C GLU A 254 -3.98 25.68 -14.97
N LEU A 255 -4.89 25.13 -14.16
CA LEU A 255 -6.08 25.84 -13.73
C LEU A 255 -5.72 27.12 -12.96
N THR A 256 -6.44 28.22 -13.26
CA THR A 256 -6.27 29.52 -12.61
C THR A 256 -7.54 29.91 -11.89
N PRO A 257 -7.47 30.64 -10.75
CA PRO A 257 -6.28 31.12 -10.06
C PRO A 257 -5.53 30.06 -9.24
N THR A 258 -6.09 28.87 -9.07
CA THR A 258 -5.52 27.78 -8.25
C THR A 258 -5.51 26.48 -9.05
N GLY A 259 -4.33 25.87 -9.21
CA GLY A 259 -4.18 24.56 -9.82
C GLY A 259 -4.50 23.42 -8.86
N LEU A 260 -4.66 22.21 -9.40
CA LEU A 260 -4.82 20.97 -8.65
C LEU A 260 -3.68 20.01 -8.96
N LEU A 261 -2.95 19.58 -7.92
CA LEU A 261 -1.92 18.55 -8.07
C LEU A 261 -2.56 17.15 -8.05
N LEU A 262 -2.42 16.45 -9.15
CA LEU A 262 -2.88 15.08 -9.34
C LEU A 262 -1.72 14.16 -9.70
N ASN A 263 -1.93 12.86 -9.58
CA ASN A 263 -0.97 11.85 -9.98
C ASN A 263 -1.60 10.84 -10.95
N ALA A 264 -0.91 10.53 -12.05
CA ALA A 264 -1.28 9.52 -13.03
C ALA A 264 -0.30 8.33 -12.97
N PRO A 265 -0.49 7.35 -12.08
CA PRO A 265 0.40 6.18 -11.98
C PRO A 265 0.24 5.20 -13.17
N ARG A 266 -0.83 5.32 -13.92
CA ARG A 266 -1.14 4.57 -15.15
C ARG A 266 -1.73 5.51 -16.19
N PRO A 267 -1.64 5.19 -17.49
CA PRO A 267 -2.14 6.08 -18.56
C PRO A 267 -3.62 6.43 -18.45
N ASN A 268 -4.43 5.52 -17.92
CA ASN A 268 -5.88 5.67 -17.75
C ASN A 268 -6.32 5.84 -16.29
N LEU A 269 -5.43 6.28 -15.39
CA LEU A 269 -5.77 6.32 -13.96
C LEU A 269 -5.28 7.58 -13.27
N LEU A 270 -6.18 8.27 -12.59
CA LEU A 270 -5.87 9.37 -11.69
C LEU A 270 -5.90 8.87 -10.25
N ARG A 271 -4.83 9.10 -9.49
CA ARG A 271 -4.75 8.76 -8.06
C ARG A 271 -4.83 10.02 -7.21
N LEU A 272 -5.65 9.95 -6.16
CA LEU A 272 -5.86 11.01 -5.17
C LEU A 272 -5.41 10.50 -3.80
N MET A 273 -4.47 11.23 -3.21
CA MET A 273 -3.90 10.95 -1.89
C MET A 273 -3.70 12.27 -1.13
N PRO A 274 -4.77 12.96 -0.72
CA PRO A 274 -4.65 14.22 0.00
C PRO A 274 -4.01 14.01 1.37
N ALA A 275 -3.58 15.11 2.01
CA ALA A 275 -3.15 15.08 3.41
C ALA A 275 -4.26 14.50 4.30
N LEU A 276 -3.88 13.83 5.40
CA LEU A 276 -4.88 13.31 6.36
C LEU A 276 -5.61 14.43 7.11
N THR A 277 -5.03 15.62 7.12
CA THR A 277 -5.57 16.85 7.73
C THR A 277 -6.46 17.65 6.79
N ILE A 278 -6.72 17.16 5.57
CA ILE A 278 -7.60 17.85 4.60
C ILE A 278 -8.95 18.15 5.24
N ASP A 279 -9.46 19.35 5.04
CA ASP A 279 -10.76 19.77 5.54
C ASP A 279 -11.89 19.58 4.51
N GLU A 280 -13.09 20.02 4.87
CA GLU A 280 -14.30 19.84 4.04
C GLU A 280 -14.24 20.72 2.79
N ASP A 281 -13.84 21.96 2.98
CA ASP A 281 -13.80 22.96 1.92
C ASP A 281 -12.72 22.60 0.89
N ASP A 282 -11.56 22.14 1.34
CA ASP A 282 -10.49 21.63 0.47
C ASP A 282 -10.95 20.45 -0.38
N VAL A 283 -11.73 19.52 0.17
CA VAL A 283 -12.29 18.40 -0.59
C VAL A 283 -13.26 18.87 -1.66
N GLU A 284 -14.17 19.80 -1.34
CA GLU A 284 -15.13 20.37 -2.31
C GLU A 284 -14.41 21.18 -3.40
N GLN A 285 -13.40 21.95 -3.03
CA GLN A 285 -12.58 22.69 -3.99
C GLN A 285 -11.84 21.72 -4.93
N ALA A 286 -11.19 20.68 -4.39
CA ALA A 286 -10.50 19.69 -5.19
C ALA A 286 -11.44 18.97 -6.17
N LEU A 287 -12.65 18.60 -5.74
CA LEU A 287 -13.66 17.97 -6.60
C LEU A 287 -14.13 18.93 -7.71
N SER A 288 -14.27 20.22 -7.40
CA SER A 288 -14.65 21.24 -8.38
C SER A 288 -13.56 21.45 -9.43
N LEU A 289 -12.31 21.58 -9.00
CA LEU A 289 -11.15 21.69 -9.89
C LEU A 289 -10.95 20.46 -10.75
N LEU A 290 -11.17 19.26 -10.18
CA LEU A 290 -11.08 18.00 -10.91
C LEU A 290 -12.09 17.90 -12.06
N ARG A 291 -13.34 18.38 -11.84
CA ARG A 291 -14.35 18.47 -12.91
C ARG A 291 -13.90 19.38 -14.05
N LEU A 292 -13.28 20.53 -13.73
CA LEU A 292 -12.76 21.43 -14.75
C LEU A 292 -11.60 20.79 -15.53
N ALA A 293 -10.67 20.15 -14.84
CA ALA A 293 -9.53 19.46 -15.46
C ALA A 293 -9.97 18.31 -16.39
N LEU A 294 -10.96 17.52 -15.99
CA LEU A 294 -11.52 16.45 -16.82
C LEU A 294 -12.15 16.99 -18.12
N ARG A 295 -12.89 18.11 -18.03
CA ARG A 295 -13.47 18.76 -19.22
C ARG A 295 -12.39 19.32 -20.17
N ALA A 296 -11.33 19.89 -19.60
CA ALA A 296 -10.22 20.45 -20.41
C ALA A 296 -9.39 19.32 -21.06
N GLY A 297 -9.04 18.28 -20.29
CA GLY A 297 -8.27 17.14 -20.82
C GLY A 297 -9.01 16.33 -21.90
N GLN A 298 -10.35 16.28 -21.86
CA GLN A 298 -11.17 15.63 -22.91
C GLN A 298 -11.27 16.45 -24.21
N ARG A 299 -11.02 17.75 -24.18
CA ARG A 299 -11.04 18.62 -25.38
C ARG A 299 -9.70 18.64 -26.11
N ALA A 300 -8.64 18.15 -25.49
CA ALA A 300 -7.30 18.13 -26.06
C ALA A 300 -7.00 16.84 -26.86
N THR A 301 -7.97 15.92 -26.92
CA THR A 301 -7.98 14.72 -27.74
C THR A 301 -8.96 14.84 -28.88
#